data_50dcdd662d85c7d79adf6aa0820da84d
#
_entry.id   50dcdd662d85c7d79adf6aa0820da84d
#
_cell.length_a   1.000
_cell.length_b   1.000
_cell.length_c   1.000
_cell.angle_alpha   90.00
_cell.angle_beta   90.00
_cell.angle_gamma   90.00
#
_symmetry.space_group_name_H-M   'P 1'
#
loop_
_entity.id
_entity.type
_entity.pdbx_description
1 polymer ?
#
loop_
_entity_poly.entity_id
_entity_poly.type
_entity_poly.pdbx_seq_one_letter_code
_entity_poly.pdbx_strand_id
1 'polypeptide(L)'
;MESYIKLTGISYGYPRSRFALRDINMSLNRGEIVGITGENGSGKTTLGKIIMGILMPDSGNIVIDGVDGKNLKLCERGSKIGYAFQNPDRQLFAANVRDEIIFPLEIKGMNKTLAQEKAAALLGRFELSHLKERVPMRLSRGEKQRLVLAATLAQEPGFLILDEPATGLDRDRKKALYQLMEELAREGIGLAVISHDLQFIEHHANRIIRLENGKVVDDGC
;
A
#
# COMPACT_ATOMS: atom_id res chain seq x y z
N MET A 1 -4.27 -12.80 18.46
CA MET A 1 -3.52 -11.53 18.17
C MET A 1 -4.52 -10.48 17.77
N GLU A 2 -4.34 -9.25 18.21
CA GLU A 2 -5.23 -8.15 17.84
C GLU A 2 -4.91 -7.73 16.40
N SER A 3 -5.93 -7.59 15.54
CA SER A 3 -5.75 -7.23 14.14
C SER A 3 -5.25 -5.79 14.00
N TYR A 4 -4.30 -5.53 13.09
CA TYR A 4 -3.79 -4.16 12.83
C TYR A 4 -4.84 -3.29 12.11
N ILE A 5 -5.56 -3.88 11.13
CA ILE A 5 -6.68 -3.22 10.46
C ILE A 5 -7.90 -4.14 10.58
N LYS A 6 -9.03 -3.62 11.06
CA LYS A 6 -10.29 -4.35 11.15
C LYS A 6 -11.40 -3.56 10.47
N LEU A 7 -12.08 -4.20 9.53
CA LEU A 7 -13.26 -3.67 8.85
C LEU A 7 -14.49 -4.43 9.33
N THR A 8 -15.56 -3.69 9.63
CA THR A 8 -16.84 -4.28 10.09
C THR A 8 -17.99 -3.59 9.35
N GLY A 9 -18.73 -4.36 8.55
CA GLY A 9 -19.94 -3.90 7.85
C GLY A 9 -19.71 -2.80 6.82
N ILE A 10 -18.51 -2.73 6.22
CA ILE A 10 -18.16 -1.66 5.27
C ILE A 10 -18.97 -1.79 3.99
N SER A 11 -19.74 -0.74 3.67
CA SER A 11 -20.41 -0.59 2.39
C SER A 11 -20.09 0.77 1.76
N TYR A 12 -20.01 0.80 0.43
CA TYR A 12 -19.70 2.00 -0.34
C TYR A 12 -20.27 1.94 -1.75
N GLY A 13 -20.86 3.03 -2.21
CA GLY A 13 -21.33 3.21 -3.58
C GLY A 13 -20.80 4.51 -4.21
N TYR A 14 -20.39 4.45 -5.48
CA TYR A 14 -20.09 5.69 -6.22
C TYR A 14 -21.38 6.41 -6.62
N PRO A 15 -21.40 7.76 -6.64
CA PRO A 15 -22.53 8.52 -7.19
C PRO A 15 -22.82 8.04 -8.64
N ARG A 16 -24.01 7.60 -8.94
CA ARG A 16 -24.47 7.07 -10.24
C ARG A 16 -24.09 5.61 -10.54
N SER A 17 -23.52 4.85 -9.60
CA SER A 17 -23.28 3.42 -9.80
C SER A 17 -23.91 2.59 -8.68
N ARG A 18 -24.12 1.28 -8.96
CA ARG A 18 -24.45 0.31 -7.92
C ARG A 18 -23.30 0.23 -6.91
N PHE A 19 -23.59 -0.30 -5.70
CA PHE A 19 -22.61 -0.49 -4.65
C PHE A 19 -21.29 -1.08 -5.18
N ALA A 20 -20.17 -0.42 -4.87
CA ALA A 20 -18.83 -0.91 -5.16
C ALA A 20 -18.35 -1.91 -4.09
N LEU A 21 -18.82 -1.74 -2.83
CA LEU A 21 -18.58 -2.66 -1.72
C LEU A 21 -19.87 -2.86 -0.92
N ARG A 22 -20.08 -4.07 -0.39
CA ARG A 22 -21.28 -4.46 0.36
C ARG A 22 -20.90 -5.32 1.53
N ASP A 23 -21.14 -4.79 2.74
CA ASP A 23 -20.98 -5.51 4.00
C ASP A 23 -19.63 -6.23 4.12
N ILE A 24 -18.53 -5.53 3.87
CA ILE A 24 -17.19 -6.08 3.97
C ILE A 24 -16.82 -6.23 5.44
N ASN A 25 -16.51 -7.45 5.82
CA ASN A 25 -16.01 -7.82 7.12
C ASN A 25 -14.68 -8.55 6.93
N MET A 26 -13.58 -8.00 7.43
CA MET A 26 -12.26 -8.61 7.34
C MET A 26 -11.29 -8.01 8.34
N SER A 27 -10.20 -8.70 8.59
CA SER A 27 -9.09 -8.23 9.41
C SER A 27 -7.77 -8.44 8.70
N LEU A 28 -6.78 -7.55 8.94
CA LEU A 28 -5.43 -7.63 8.40
C LEU A 28 -4.43 -7.46 9.54
N ASN A 29 -3.38 -8.28 9.55
CA ASN A 29 -2.44 -8.36 10.66
C ASN A 29 -1.05 -7.85 10.26
N ARG A 30 -0.25 -7.45 11.25
CA ARG A 30 1.17 -7.15 11.03
C ARG A 30 1.93 -8.42 10.65
N GLY A 31 2.95 -8.29 9.80
CA GLY A 31 3.80 -9.40 9.37
C GLY A 31 3.08 -10.43 8.47
N GLU A 32 1.85 -10.19 8.06
CA GLU A 32 1.07 -11.03 7.15
C GLU A 32 1.11 -10.47 5.73
N ILE A 33 1.27 -11.33 4.73
CA ILE A 33 1.10 -10.98 3.32
C ILE A 33 -0.26 -11.51 2.88
N VAL A 34 -1.21 -10.60 2.66
CA VAL A 34 -2.58 -10.91 2.22
C VAL A 34 -2.74 -10.56 0.76
N GLY A 35 -3.11 -11.53 -0.06
CA GLY A 35 -3.53 -11.32 -1.44
C GLY A 35 -4.99 -10.89 -1.50
N ILE A 36 -5.30 -9.79 -2.19
CA ILE A 36 -6.68 -9.37 -2.47
C ILE A 36 -6.93 -9.57 -3.96
N THR A 37 -7.76 -10.55 -4.29
CA THR A 37 -8.00 -10.98 -5.67
C THR A 37 -9.46 -10.76 -6.09
N GLY A 38 -9.75 -10.96 -7.37
CA GLY A 38 -11.09 -10.85 -7.94
C GLY A 38 -11.08 -10.20 -9.32
N GLU A 39 -12.19 -10.26 -10.03
CA GLU A 39 -12.34 -9.68 -11.37
C GLU A 39 -12.18 -8.16 -11.39
N ASN A 40 -11.96 -7.60 -12.57
CA ASN A 40 -11.98 -6.15 -12.76
C ASN A 40 -13.36 -5.59 -12.39
N GLY A 41 -13.37 -4.53 -11.55
CA GLY A 41 -14.60 -3.94 -11.04
C GLY A 41 -15.17 -4.64 -9.78
N SER A 42 -14.53 -5.68 -9.23
CA SER A 42 -14.99 -6.36 -7.99
C SER A 42 -14.89 -5.50 -6.72
N GLY A 43 -14.20 -4.35 -6.77
CA GLY A 43 -14.09 -3.42 -5.64
C GLY A 43 -12.72 -3.37 -4.96
N LYS A 44 -11.70 -4.10 -5.41
CA LYS A 44 -10.36 -4.19 -4.78
C LYS A 44 -9.70 -2.83 -4.53
N THR A 45 -9.52 -2.04 -5.57
CA THR A 45 -8.93 -0.69 -5.45
C THR A 45 -9.81 0.24 -4.61
N THR A 46 -11.14 0.09 -4.67
CA THR A 46 -12.08 0.84 -3.82
C THR A 46 -11.87 0.48 -2.35
N LEU A 47 -11.72 -0.81 -2.03
CA LEU A 47 -11.42 -1.29 -0.69
C LEU A 47 -10.10 -0.69 -0.16
N GLY A 48 -9.03 -0.75 -0.95
CA GLY A 48 -7.74 -0.14 -0.57
C GLY A 48 -7.86 1.36 -0.30
N LYS A 49 -8.59 2.11 -1.14
CA LYS A 49 -8.84 3.55 -0.94
C LYS A 49 -9.65 3.87 0.31
N ILE A 50 -10.61 3.02 0.67
CA ILE A 50 -11.40 3.16 1.90
C ILE A 50 -10.53 2.87 3.13
N ILE A 51 -9.72 1.82 3.11
CA ILE A 51 -8.78 1.53 4.19
C ILE A 51 -7.84 2.72 4.42
N MET A 52 -7.33 3.29 3.35
CA MET A 52 -6.45 4.47 3.39
C MET A 52 -7.18 5.76 3.83
N GLY A 53 -8.52 5.81 3.74
CA GLY A 53 -9.33 7.00 4.03
C GLY A 53 -9.40 8.02 2.89
N ILE A 54 -9.00 7.65 1.68
CA ILE A 54 -9.18 8.44 0.46
C ILE A 54 -10.67 8.49 0.08
N LEU A 55 -11.39 7.39 0.34
CA LEU A 55 -12.84 7.30 0.23
C LEU A 55 -13.43 7.03 1.61
N MET A 56 -14.54 7.69 1.92
CA MET A 56 -15.28 7.44 3.15
C MET A 56 -16.38 6.42 2.89
N PRO A 57 -16.51 5.36 3.69
CA PRO A 57 -17.58 4.38 3.53
C PRO A 57 -18.94 5.00 3.88
N ASP A 58 -20.01 4.53 3.20
CA ASP A 58 -21.40 4.94 3.48
C ASP A 58 -21.88 4.35 4.82
N SER A 59 -21.39 3.15 5.18
CA SER A 59 -21.69 2.47 6.44
C SER A 59 -20.53 1.60 6.91
N GLY A 60 -20.59 1.17 8.16
CA GLY A 60 -19.61 0.33 8.80
C GLY A 60 -18.54 1.10 9.56
N ASN A 61 -17.55 0.37 10.07
CA ASN A 61 -16.45 0.94 10.85
C ASN A 61 -15.11 0.32 10.47
N ILE A 62 -14.04 1.13 10.57
CA ILE A 62 -12.65 0.72 10.35
C ILE A 62 -11.87 1.07 11.60
N VAL A 63 -11.18 0.09 12.17
CA VAL A 63 -10.22 0.27 13.25
C VAL A 63 -8.82 0.05 12.70
N ILE A 64 -7.88 0.95 12.97
CA ILE A 64 -6.49 0.91 12.51
C ILE A 64 -5.60 1.07 13.74
N ASP A 65 -4.81 0.04 14.04
CA ASP A 65 -3.88 0.04 15.19
C ASP A 65 -4.60 0.43 16.50
N GLY A 66 -5.77 -0.18 16.74
CA GLY A 66 -6.61 0.07 17.90
C GLY A 66 -7.41 1.38 17.88
N VAL A 67 -7.24 2.24 16.87
CA VAL A 67 -7.91 3.55 16.79
C VAL A 67 -9.03 3.51 15.75
N ASP A 68 -10.21 4.05 16.12
CA ASP A 68 -11.31 4.21 15.15
C ASP A 68 -10.87 5.13 14.01
N GLY A 69 -10.98 4.64 12.79
CA GLY A 69 -10.56 5.35 11.61
C GLY A 69 -11.29 6.68 11.39
N LYS A 70 -12.47 6.88 11.93
CA LYS A 70 -13.20 8.17 11.90
C LYS A 70 -12.46 9.27 12.66
N ASN A 71 -11.67 8.88 13.67
CA ASN A 71 -10.89 9.79 14.50
C ASN A 71 -9.48 10.08 13.92
N LEU A 72 -9.08 9.40 12.84
CA LEU A 72 -7.79 9.57 12.18
C LEU A 72 -7.92 10.52 10.99
N LYS A 73 -7.13 11.59 10.98
CA LYS A 73 -6.95 12.43 9.80
C LYS A 73 -6.21 11.64 8.71
N LEU A 74 -6.33 12.06 7.45
CA LEU A 74 -5.68 11.38 6.33
C LEU A 74 -4.16 11.26 6.51
N CYS A 75 -3.50 12.31 7.02
CA CYS A 75 -2.06 12.29 7.31
C CYS A 75 -1.68 11.28 8.41
N GLU A 76 -2.52 11.11 9.44
CA GLU A 76 -2.32 10.15 10.51
C GLU A 76 -2.51 8.72 10.02
N ARG A 77 -3.50 8.49 9.13
CA ARG A 77 -3.65 7.19 8.45
C ARG A 77 -2.45 6.90 7.56
N GLY A 78 -1.97 7.89 6.79
CA GLY A 78 -0.79 7.76 5.94
C GLY A 78 0.50 7.46 6.68
N SER A 79 0.58 7.79 7.99
CA SER A 79 1.71 7.37 8.82
C SER A 79 1.58 5.95 9.37
N LYS A 80 0.37 5.40 9.43
CA LYS A 80 0.11 4.03 9.90
C LYS A 80 0.05 3.04 8.73
N ILE A 81 -0.47 3.46 7.58
CA ILE A 81 -0.69 2.63 6.40
C ILE A 81 -0.05 3.32 5.20
N GLY A 82 0.92 2.66 4.58
CA GLY A 82 1.47 3.07 3.31
C GLY A 82 0.60 2.56 2.15
N TYR A 83 0.49 3.35 1.08
CA TYR A 83 -0.21 2.95 -0.14
C TYR A 83 0.68 3.18 -1.36
N ALA A 84 0.91 2.16 -2.16
CA ALA A 84 1.56 2.26 -3.46
C ALA A 84 0.52 2.08 -4.56
N PHE A 85 0.27 3.14 -5.32
CA PHE A 85 -0.71 3.13 -6.41
C PHE A 85 -0.21 2.32 -7.61
N GLN A 86 -1.14 1.73 -8.35
CA GLN A 86 -0.86 1.01 -9.61
C GLN A 86 -0.05 1.85 -10.62
N ASN A 87 -0.32 3.14 -10.70
CA ASN A 87 0.46 4.08 -11.51
C ASN A 87 1.33 4.97 -10.61
N PRO A 88 2.66 4.75 -10.56
CA PRO A 88 3.58 5.54 -9.75
C PRO A 88 3.62 7.03 -10.14
N ASP A 89 3.32 7.39 -11.39
CA ASP A 89 3.30 8.79 -11.84
C ASP A 89 2.26 9.65 -11.11
N ARG A 90 1.25 9.02 -10.50
CA ARG A 90 0.22 9.72 -9.71
C ARG A 90 0.65 10.02 -8.28
N GLN A 91 1.78 9.49 -7.86
CA GLN A 91 2.26 9.58 -6.49
C GLN A 91 3.54 10.40 -6.37
N LEU A 92 4.33 10.47 -7.44
CA LEU A 92 5.59 11.19 -7.48
C LEU A 92 5.36 12.66 -7.88
N PHE A 93 5.91 13.59 -7.09
CA PHE A 93 5.68 15.04 -7.27
C PHE A 93 6.89 15.91 -6.98
N ALA A 94 7.94 15.40 -6.33
CA ALA A 94 9.12 16.18 -5.96
C ALA A 94 10.01 16.55 -7.16
N ALA A 95 10.87 17.55 -6.98
CA ALA A 95 11.80 18.01 -8.01
C ALA A 95 12.89 16.97 -8.33
N ASN A 96 13.28 16.17 -7.35
CA ASN A 96 14.27 15.11 -7.51
C ASN A 96 13.93 13.88 -6.64
N VAL A 97 14.61 12.77 -6.91
CA VAL A 97 14.40 11.47 -6.27
C VAL A 97 14.63 11.53 -4.75
N ARG A 98 15.66 12.24 -4.31
CA ARG A 98 15.96 12.38 -2.88
C ARG A 98 14.85 13.14 -2.15
N ASP A 99 14.37 14.21 -2.72
CA ASP A 99 13.37 15.07 -2.08
C ASP A 99 11.99 14.38 -2.00
N GLU A 100 11.72 13.39 -2.86
CA GLU A 100 10.53 12.54 -2.75
C GLU A 100 10.44 11.80 -1.41
N ILE A 101 11.61 11.46 -0.85
CA ILE A 101 11.69 10.77 0.46
C ILE A 101 11.81 11.80 1.61
N ILE A 102 12.58 12.87 1.41
CA ILE A 102 12.84 13.88 2.46
C ILE A 102 11.58 14.67 2.80
N PHE A 103 10.87 15.17 1.79
CA PHE A 103 9.74 16.06 1.96
C PHE A 103 8.65 15.54 2.93
N PRO A 104 8.17 14.28 2.83
CA PRO A 104 7.22 13.73 3.79
C PRO A 104 7.76 13.67 5.22
N LEU A 105 9.06 13.48 5.41
CA LEU A 105 9.70 13.41 6.73
C LEU A 105 9.79 14.79 7.37
N GLU A 106 10.16 15.81 6.59
CA GLU A 106 10.21 17.21 7.07
C GLU A 106 8.83 17.74 7.44
N ILE A 107 7.78 17.40 6.68
CA ILE A 107 6.38 17.75 7.03
C ILE A 107 5.98 17.17 8.40
N LYS A 108 6.48 15.98 8.75
CA LYS A 108 6.26 15.39 10.08
C LYS A 108 7.11 16.02 11.19
N GLY A 109 7.91 17.02 10.87
CA GLY A 109 8.78 17.71 11.83
C GLY A 109 10.12 17.02 12.08
N MET A 110 10.52 16.06 11.23
CA MET A 110 11.84 15.46 11.34
C MET A 110 12.93 16.50 11.01
N ASN A 111 14.01 16.49 11.79
CA ASN A 111 15.17 17.34 11.54
C ASN A 111 15.75 17.03 10.14
N LYS A 112 16.16 18.05 9.41
CA LYS A 112 16.65 17.97 8.02
C LYS A 112 17.82 16.99 7.87
N THR A 113 18.78 17.01 8.80
CA THR A 113 19.94 16.12 8.77
C THR A 113 19.48 14.65 8.88
N LEU A 114 18.61 14.35 9.84
CA LEU A 114 18.07 13.01 10.06
C LEU A 114 17.21 12.54 8.85
N ALA A 115 16.42 13.44 8.26
CA ALA A 115 15.65 13.14 7.07
C ALA A 115 16.56 12.80 5.86
N GLN A 116 17.68 13.51 5.72
CA GLN A 116 18.68 13.23 4.69
C GLN A 116 19.38 11.88 4.89
N GLU A 117 19.78 11.57 6.12
CA GLU A 117 20.39 10.27 6.48
C GLU A 117 19.44 9.12 6.18
N LYS A 118 18.17 9.24 6.60
CA LYS A 118 17.14 8.25 6.35
C LYS A 118 16.85 8.08 4.84
N ALA A 119 16.78 9.18 4.11
CA ALA A 119 16.61 9.15 2.66
C ALA A 119 17.80 8.45 1.97
N ALA A 120 19.05 8.74 2.39
CA ALA A 120 20.22 8.09 1.85
C ALA A 120 20.22 6.57 2.09
N ALA A 121 19.84 6.12 3.29
CA ALA A 121 19.72 4.70 3.61
C ALA A 121 18.67 4.00 2.75
N LEU A 122 17.47 4.61 2.59
CA LEU A 122 16.40 4.07 1.75
C LEU A 122 16.79 4.07 0.27
N LEU A 123 17.41 5.13 -0.24
CA LEU A 123 17.92 5.14 -1.61
C LEU A 123 18.96 4.03 -1.85
N GLY A 124 19.80 3.73 -0.87
CA GLY A 124 20.72 2.60 -0.91
C GLY A 124 19.99 1.26 -0.96
N ARG A 125 19.04 1.02 -0.05
CA ARG A 125 18.23 -0.21 0.01
C ARG A 125 17.48 -0.49 -1.29
N PHE A 126 16.97 0.56 -1.95
CA PHE A 126 16.21 0.46 -3.20
C PHE A 126 17.05 0.64 -4.47
N GLU A 127 18.38 0.67 -4.37
CA GLU A 127 19.31 0.83 -5.50
C GLU A 127 19.08 2.11 -6.33
N LEU A 128 18.71 3.21 -5.67
CA LEU A 128 18.39 4.50 -6.29
C LEU A 128 19.42 5.60 -6.00
N SER A 129 20.49 5.31 -5.23
CA SER A 129 21.48 6.32 -4.81
C SER A 129 22.11 7.08 -5.97
N HIS A 130 22.36 6.41 -7.10
CA HIS A 130 22.94 7.00 -8.32
C HIS A 130 21.97 7.92 -9.07
N LEU A 131 20.67 7.88 -8.70
CA LEU A 131 19.59 8.65 -9.32
C LEU A 131 19.09 9.80 -8.44
N LYS A 132 19.69 10.02 -7.27
CA LYS A 132 19.18 10.91 -6.21
C LYS A 132 18.85 12.33 -6.68
N GLU A 133 19.60 12.87 -7.66
CA GLU A 133 19.41 14.21 -8.21
C GLU A 133 18.55 14.21 -9.49
N ARG A 134 18.10 13.04 -9.97
CA ARG A 134 17.24 12.99 -11.15
C ARG A 134 15.80 13.39 -10.83
N VAL A 135 15.14 13.96 -11.83
CA VAL A 135 13.69 14.23 -11.77
C VAL A 135 12.93 12.91 -11.80
N PRO A 136 12.03 12.62 -10.84
CA PRO A 136 11.32 11.35 -10.74
C PRO A 136 10.57 10.94 -12.03
N MET A 137 10.00 11.91 -12.74
CA MET A 137 9.26 11.65 -13.99
C MET A 137 10.14 11.09 -15.12
N ARG A 138 11.46 11.27 -15.07
CA ARG A 138 12.43 10.75 -16.07
C ARG A 138 12.96 9.34 -15.73
N LEU A 139 12.53 8.76 -14.63
CA LEU A 139 12.88 7.40 -14.23
C LEU A 139 12.13 6.37 -15.09
N SER A 140 12.73 5.22 -15.27
CA SER A 140 12.03 4.04 -15.80
C SER A 140 10.89 3.62 -14.86
N ARG A 141 9.91 2.87 -15.37
CA ARG A 141 8.76 2.41 -14.56
C ARG A 141 9.21 1.63 -13.31
N GLY A 142 10.21 0.76 -13.42
CA GLY A 142 10.72 0.00 -12.27
C GLY A 142 11.43 0.87 -11.24
N GLU A 143 12.19 1.89 -11.68
CA GLU A 143 12.81 2.86 -10.77
C GLU A 143 11.77 3.71 -10.06
N LYS A 144 10.72 4.17 -10.77
CA LYS A 144 9.59 4.89 -10.16
C LYS A 144 8.89 4.04 -9.10
N GLN A 145 8.66 2.76 -9.38
CA GLN A 145 8.03 1.85 -8.44
C GLN A 145 8.88 1.65 -7.17
N ARG A 146 10.20 1.46 -7.32
CA ARG A 146 11.13 1.39 -6.18
C ARG A 146 11.15 2.71 -5.40
N LEU A 147 11.11 3.85 -6.07
CA LEU A 147 11.05 5.16 -5.41
C LEU A 147 9.76 5.35 -4.61
N VAL A 148 8.60 4.98 -5.16
CA VAL A 148 7.32 5.00 -4.45
C VAL A 148 7.38 4.13 -3.19
N LEU A 149 7.93 2.93 -3.28
CA LEU A 149 8.08 2.05 -2.11
C LEU A 149 9.03 2.65 -1.08
N ALA A 150 10.18 3.20 -1.50
CA ALA A 150 11.13 3.86 -0.61
C ALA A 150 10.50 5.06 0.12
N ALA A 151 9.79 5.94 -0.62
CA ALA A 151 9.11 7.10 -0.05
C ALA A 151 7.96 6.70 0.91
N THR A 152 7.25 5.63 0.59
CA THR A 152 6.20 5.10 1.45
C THR A 152 6.77 4.51 2.74
N LEU A 153 7.84 3.74 2.65
CA LEU A 153 8.52 3.14 3.82
C LEU A 153 9.23 4.17 4.70
N ALA A 154 9.60 5.32 4.15
CA ALA A 154 10.16 6.41 4.93
C ALA A 154 9.25 6.85 6.09
N GLN A 155 7.94 6.67 5.92
CA GLN A 155 6.93 6.98 6.94
C GLN A 155 6.85 5.96 8.07
N GLU A 156 7.58 4.82 7.99
CA GLU A 156 7.56 3.69 8.93
C GLU A 156 6.14 3.15 9.19
N PRO A 157 5.37 2.85 8.13
CA PRO A 157 4.03 2.34 8.30
C PRO A 157 4.05 0.93 8.93
N GLY A 158 3.03 0.62 9.74
CA GLY A 158 2.84 -0.74 10.25
C GLY A 158 2.18 -1.68 9.23
N PHE A 159 1.66 -1.13 8.13
CA PHE A 159 0.98 -1.88 7.08
C PHE A 159 1.17 -1.20 5.71
N LEU A 160 1.29 -2.00 4.64
CA LEU A 160 1.37 -1.52 3.26
C LEU A 160 0.23 -2.09 2.41
N ILE A 161 -0.35 -1.24 1.57
CA ILE A 161 -1.26 -1.66 0.51
C ILE A 161 -0.56 -1.43 -0.83
N LEU A 162 -0.38 -2.50 -1.59
CA LEU A 162 0.26 -2.50 -2.90
C LEU A 162 -0.80 -2.77 -3.96
N ASP A 163 -1.15 -1.77 -4.77
CA ASP A 163 -2.17 -1.90 -5.80
C ASP A 163 -1.51 -2.24 -7.14
N GLU A 164 -1.71 -3.48 -7.61
CA GLU A 164 -1.14 -4.05 -8.85
C GLU A 164 0.40 -3.89 -8.96
N PRO A 165 1.18 -4.23 -7.92
CA PRO A 165 2.60 -3.92 -7.88
C PRO A 165 3.44 -4.72 -8.87
N ALA A 166 2.96 -5.87 -9.34
CA ALA A 166 3.67 -6.75 -10.27
C ALA A 166 3.34 -6.47 -11.75
N THR A 167 2.40 -5.55 -12.02
CA THR A 167 1.92 -5.29 -13.39
C THR A 167 3.03 -4.68 -14.26
N GLY A 168 3.33 -5.36 -15.38
CA GLY A 168 4.36 -4.94 -16.34
C GLY A 168 5.80 -5.19 -15.88
N LEU A 169 6.01 -5.96 -14.83
CA LEU A 169 7.33 -6.45 -14.42
C LEU A 169 7.66 -7.76 -15.15
N ASP A 170 8.92 -7.91 -15.54
CA ASP A 170 9.49 -9.18 -15.96
C ASP A 170 9.65 -10.14 -14.77
N ARG A 171 10.03 -11.40 -15.06
CA ARG A 171 10.15 -12.47 -14.07
C ARG A 171 11.13 -12.12 -12.94
N ASP A 172 12.27 -11.55 -13.28
CA ASP A 172 13.33 -11.28 -12.30
C ASP A 172 12.91 -10.13 -11.36
N ARG A 173 12.26 -9.11 -11.91
CA ARG A 173 11.72 -8.00 -11.10
C ARG A 173 10.54 -8.43 -10.23
N LYS A 174 9.68 -9.35 -10.70
CA LYS A 174 8.63 -9.95 -9.85
C LYS A 174 9.26 -10.69 -8.68
N LYS A 175 10.33 -11.46 -8.91
CA LYS A 175 11.07 -12.17 -7.86
C LYS A 175 11.68 -11.20 -6.84
N ALA A 176 12.32 -10.12 -7.30
CA ALA A 176 12.90 -9.10 -6.42
C ALA A 176 11.81 -8.39 -5.58
N LEU A 177 10.66 -8.08 -6.18
CA LEU A 177 9.51 -7.51 -5.47
C LEU A 177 9.03 -8.46 -4.36
N TYR A 178 8.91 -9.73 -4.66
CA TYR A 178 8.50 -10.73 -3.67
C TYR A 178 9.50 -10.83 -2.51
N GLN A 179 10.79 -10.92 -2.81
CA GLN A 179 11.83 -10.95 -1.76
C GLN A 179 11.73 -9.74 -0.83
N LEU A 180 11.50 -8.55 -1.39
CA LEU A 180 11.26 -7.34 -0.61
C LEU A 180 10.00 -7.48 0.26
N MET A 181 8.89 -8.02 -0.27
CA MET A 181 7.65 -8.21 0.51
C MET A 181 7.88 -9.17 1.68
N GLU A 182 8.61 -10.27 1.47
CA GLU A 182 8.96 -11.19 2.56
C GLU A 182 9.86 -10.54 3.63
N GLU A 183 10.84 -9.74 3.21
CA GLU A 183 11.70 -8.99 4.14
C GLU A 183 10.87 -8.05 5.01
N LEU A 184 9.98 -7.26 4.39
CA LEU A 184 9.09 -6.33 5.10
C LEU A 184 8.15 -7.07 6.07
N ALA A 185 7.61 -8.21 5.67
CA ALA A 185 6.77 -9.03 6.54
C ALA A 185 7.55 -9.55 7.76
N ARG A 186 8.81 -10.01 7.56
CA ARG A 186 9.71 -10.41 8.67
C ARG A 186 10.08 -9.23 9.58
N GLU A 187 10.15 -8.02 9.06
CA GLU A 187 10.31 -6.77 9.82
C GLU A 187 9.03 -6.39 10.61
N GLY A 188 7.94 -7.16 10.48
CA GLY A 188 6.67 -6.94 11.18
C GLY A 188 5.71 -5.99 10.46
N ILE A 189 5.98 -5.62 9.21
CA ILE A 189 5.08 -4.82 8.38
C ILE A 189 4.08 -5.76 7.71
N GLY A 190 2.76 -5.53 7.91
CA GLY A 190 1.74 -6.26 7.19
C GLY A 190 1.61 -5.75 5.75
N LEU A 191 1.23 -6.62 4.80
CA LEU A 191 1.05 -6.26 3.40
C LEU A 191 -0.30 -6.76 2.87
N ALA A 192 -1.03 -5.89 2.17
CA ALA A 192 -2.14 -6.27 1.32
C ALA A 192 -1.75 -6.04 -0.14
N VAL A 193 -1.71 -7.10 -0.92
CA VAL A 193 -1.35 -7.07 -2.34
C VAL A 193 -2.61 -7.25 -3.17
N ILE A 194 -3.06 -6.16 -3.79
CA ILE A 194 -4.18 -6.17 -4.72
C ILE A 194 -3.63 -6.58 -6.07
N SER A 195 -4.07 -7.71 -6.62
CA SER A 195 -3.66 -8.15 -7.95
C SER A 195 -4.72 -9.03 -8.63
N HIS A 196 -4.70 -9.01 -9.96
CA HIS A 196 -5.42 -9.95 -10.81
C HIS A 196 -4.52 -11.13 -11.25
N ASP A 197 -3.21 -11.08 -10.98
CA ASP A 197 -2.25 -12.16 -11.23
C ASP A 197 -2.36 -13.21 -10.10
N LEU A 198 -3.29 -14.15 -10.28
CA LEU A 198 -3.54 -15.21 -9.29
C LEU A 198 -2.30 -16.04 -9.02
N GLN A 199 -1.51 -16.39 -10.06
CA GLN A 199 -0.28 -17.16 -9.87
C GLN A 199 0.71 -16.44 -8.97
N PHE A 200 0.86 -15.12 -9.14
CA PHE A 200 1.71 -14.33 -8.27
C PHE A 200 1.21 -14.34 -6.83
N ILE A 201 -0.10 -14.18 -6.61
CA ILE A 201 -0.70 -14.16 -5.27
C ILE A 201 -0.60 -15.53 -4.58
N GLU A 202 -0.99 -16.62 -5.26
CA GLU A 202 -0.99 -17.98 -4.70
C GLU A 202 0.40 -18.46 -4.25
N HIS A 203 1.45 -18.00 -4.94
CA HIS A 203 2.83 -18.38 -4.57
C HIS A 203 3.41 -17.55 -3.42
N HIS A 204 2.81 -16.40 -3.11
CA HIS A 204 3.49 -15.39 -2.29
C HIS A 204 2.67 -14.84 -1.12
N ALA A 205 1.36 -15.03 -1.12
CA ALA A 205 0.49 -14.61 -0.01
C ALA A 205 0.36 -15.72 1.04
N ASN A 206 0.29 -15.32 2.31
CA ASN A 206 -0.02 -16.25 3.40
C ASN A 206 -1.52 -16.54 3.49
N ARG A 207 -2.34 -15.63 2.95
CA ARG A 207 -3.80 -15.66 2.97
C ARG A 207 -4.34 -14.94 1.76
N ILE A 208 -5.43 -15.43 1.21
CA ILE A 208 -6.06 -14.86 0.01
C ILE A 208 -7.50 -14.46 0.34
N ILE A 209 -7.83 -13.20 0.04
CA ILE A 209 -9.19 -12.68 0.14
C ILE A 209 -9.70 -12.45 -1.27
N ARG A 210 -10.79 -13.13 -1.62
CA ARG A 210 -11.42 -13.01 -2.93
C ARG A 210 -12.64 -12.11 -2.86
N LEU A 211 -12.63 -11.07 -3.70
CA LEU A 211 -13.77 -10.17 -3.87
C LEU A 211 -14.53 -10.47 -5.16
N GLU A 212 -15.86 -10.60 -5.04
CA GLU A 212 -16.79 -10.69 -6.17
C GLU A 212 -17.98 -9.76 -5.94
N ASN A 213 -18.30 -8.94 -6.95
CA ASN A 213 -19.45 -8.02 -6.90
C ASN A 213 -19.53 -7.18 -5.62
N GLY A 214 -18.37 -6.75 -5.12
CA GLY A 214 -18.25 -5.92 -3.92
C GLY A 214 -18.42 -6.66 -2.60
N LYS A 215 -18.33 -7.99 -2.58
CA LYS A 215 -18.39 -8.82 -1.38
C LYS A 215 -17.14 -9.68 -1.24
N VAL A 216 -16.76 -9.99 -0.02
CA VAL A 216 -15.81 -11.06 0.26
C VAL A 216 -16.55 -12.38 0.10
N VAL A 217 -16.08 -13.22 -0.83
CA VAL A 217 -16.68 -14.54 -1.10
C VAL A 217 -15.79 -15.67 -0.59
N ASP A 218 -14.52 -15.40 -0.38
CA ASP A 218 -13.54 -16.31 0.19
C ASP A 218 -12.51 -15.53 1.01
N ASP A 219 -12.09 -16.10 2.13
CA ASP A 219 -11.10 -15.53 3.05
C ASP A 219 -10.35 -16.69 3.72
N GLY A 220 -9.31 -17.20 3.04
CA GLY A 220 -8.60 -18.40 3.46
C GLY A 220 -7.16 -18.49 2.95
N CYS A 221 -6.49 -19.55 3.38
CA CYS A 221 -5.14 -19.94 2.94
C CYS A 221 -5.19 -20.82 1.71
#